data_d5b8dc8cc7bbf9620451ddfe82d20335
#
_entry.id   d5b8dc8cc7bbf9620451ddfe82d20335
#
_cell.length_a   1.000
_cell.length_b   1.000
_cell.length_c   1.000
_cell.angle_alpha   90.00
_cell.angle_beta   90.00
_cell.angle_gamma   90.00
#
_symmetry.space_group_name_H-M   'P 1'
#
loop_
_entity.id
_entity.type
_entity.pdbx_description
1 polymer ?
#
loop_
_entity_poly.entity_id
_entity_poly.type
_entity_poly.pdbx_seq_one_letter_code
_entity_poly.pdbx_strand_id
1 'polypeptide(L)'
;MIASSWIDGKPVFTGGDPHQVINPASGLAVAELALATSADADAAVESARRALKDWARSTPAQRSEVLGRLAVLVQSHAGDFVAEEVIQTGKPVRLATEFDVPGSIDNIAFFAGAARRLEGKACAEYSGDHTSWIRREALGVVAAITPWNYPLQMAVWKAIPALAAGCTVVIKPAELTPLTTLTLARLAVEAGLPAGVLNVVTGAGPEVGATLAGHRNVDMVTFTGSTPVGRRVMATAATHGHRTQLELGGKAPFVVFDDADLDAAVHGAVAGALINSGQDCTAATRAIVADNLYGDFVAGVAELMNKVVVGDPLDSDTDLGPLISLAHRDKVAAMVARATGEGARLVAGGYAPDSPGSFYRPTLLAEVDEGSEIYRDEIFGPVLTVRRHDGDDDALRQANDTDFGLAASAWTRDIYRAQRASREIKAGCVWINDHIPIISEMPHGGLGASGFGKDMSDYSLEEYLAIKHVMSDITGTAQKSWHRTVFTQR
;
A
#
# COMPACT_ATOMS: atom_id res chain seq x y z
N MET A 1 -5.13 28.33 -7.54
CA MET A 1 -4.89 27.66 -6.25
C MET A 1 -6.12 26.84 -5.91
N ILE A 2 -5.97 25.55 -5.61
CA ILE A 2 -7.04 24.66 -5.18
C ILE A 2 -7.03 24.53 -3.64
N ALA A 3 -8.13 24.03 -3.04
CA ALA A 3 -8.15 23.69 -1.63
C ALA A 3 -7.12 22.56 -1.35
N SER A 4 -6.31 22.75 -0.34
CA SER A 4 -5.27 21.77 0.05
C SER A 4 -5.78 20.73 1.03
N SER A 5 -6.92 20.97 1.65
CA SER A 5 -7.47 20.08 2.67
C SER A 5 -8.99 19.98 2.53
N TRP A 6 -9.52 18.91 3.10
CA TRP A 6 -10.96 18.67 3.22
C TRP A 6 -11.25 18.29 4.67
N ILE A 7 -11.78 19.26 5.43
CA ILE A 7 -11.98 19.11 6.87
C ILE A 7 -13.45 19.41 7.21
N ASP A 8 -14.04 18.59 8.05
CA ASP A 8 -15.42 18.73 8.50
C ASP A 8 -16.43 18.84 7.33
N GLY A 9 -16.20 18.01 6.28
CA GLY A 9 -17.04 17.95 5.09
C GLY A 9 -16.91 19.14 4.14
N LYS A 10 -15.87 19.97 4.26
CA LYS A 10 -15.68 21.20 3.47
C LYS A 10 -14.26 21.33 2.95
N PRO A 11 -14.08 21.96 1.75
CA PRO A 11 -12.75 22.33 1.28
C PRO A 11 -12.16 23.42 2.18
N VAL A 12 -10.87 23.29 2.51
CA VAL A 12 -10.13 24.24 3.33
C VAL A 12 -8.92 24.75 2.56
N PHE A 13 -8.76 26.06 2.50
CA PHE A 13 -7.58 26.74 1.98
C PHE A 13 -6.69 27.08 3.17
N THR A 14 -5.59 26.38 3.29
CA THR A 14 -4.63 26.56 4.38
C THR A 14 -3.71 27.77 4.13
N GLY A 15 -3.05 28.26 5.16
CA GLY A 15 -2.13 29.39 5.07
C GLY A 15 -0.65 29.02 5.06
N GLY A 16 -0.31 27.76 4.78
CA GLY A 16 1.08 27.27 4.74
C GLY A 16 1.80 27.64 3.44
N ASP A 17 2.97 27.03 3.24
CA ASP A 17 3.82 27.31 2.10
C ASP A 17 3.14 26.91 0.77
N PRO A 18 3.33 27.73 -0.31
CA PRO A 18 2.82 27.40 -1.62
C PRO A 18 3.54 26.15 -2.16
N HIS A 19 2.76 25.26 -2.77
CA HIS A 19 3.25 24.03 -3.36
C HIS A 19 2.62 23.81 -4.73
N GLN A 20 3.43 23.32 -5.67
CA GLN A 20 2.99 22.97 -7.01
C GLN A 20 2.97 21.45 -7.18
N VAL A 21 1.86 20.90 -7.63
CA VAL A 21 1.78 19.54 -8.14
C VAL A 21 2.32 19.53 -9.55
N ILE A 22 3.40 18.80 -9.76
CA ILE A 22 4.13 18.78 -11.04
C ILE A 22 3.74 17.53 -11.81
N ASN A 23 3.42 17.70 -13.10
CA ASN A 23 3.33 16.57 -14.02
C ASN A 23 4.75 16.07 -14.33
N PRO A 24 5.11 14.83 -13.95
CA PRO A 24 6.47 14.33 -14.10
C PRO A 24 6.88 14.07 -15.56
N ALA A 25 5.93 14.01 -16.50
CA ALA A 25 6.21 13.84 -17.91
C ALA A 25 6.63 15.15 -18.59
N SER A 26 6.02 16.26 -18.17
CA SER A 26 6.29 17.58 -18.78
C SER A 26 7.16 18.51 -17.92
N GLY A 27 7.24 18.24 -16.61
CA GLY A 27 7.87 19.14 -15.64
C GLY A 27 7.03 20.39 -15.32
N LEU A 28 5.80 20.49 -15.85
CA LEU A 28 4.91 21.64 -15.65
C LEU A 28 4.00 21.45 -14.45
N ALA A 29 3.66 22.55 -13.77
CA ALA A 29 2.66 22.54 -12.70
C ALA A 29 1.25 22.29 -13.26
N VAL A 30 0.54 21.34 -12.68
CA VAL A 30 -0.87 21.00 -13.02
C VAL A 30 -1.85 21.50 -11.98
N ALA A 31 -1.39 21.74 -10.76
CA ALA A 31 -2.17 22.37 -9.70
C ALA A 31 -1.25 23.16 -8.76
N GLU A 32 -1.82 24.12 -8.06
CA GLU A 32 -1.16 24.90 -7.02
C GLU A 32 -2.02 24.92 -5.77
N LEU A 33 -1.43 24.65 -4.62
CA LEU A 33 -2.07 24.66 -3.31
C LEU A 33 -1.11 25.20 -2.25
N ALA A 34 -1.64 25.65 -1.11
CA ALA A 34 -0.82 25.91 0.06
C ALA A 34 -0.78 24.67 0.95
N LEU A 35 0.40 24.23 1.38
CA LEU A 35 0.53 23.05 2.25
C LEU A 35 -0.18 23.28 3.59
N ALA A 36 -0.82 22.26 4.09
CA ALA A 36 -1.40 22.28 5.43
C ALA A 36 -0.28 22.29 6.50
N THR A 37 -0.62 22.86 7.63
CA THR A 37 0.23 23.01 8.82
C THR A 37 -0.13 22.00 9.90
N SER A 38 0.67 21.94 10.96
CA SER A 38 0.33 21.17 12.17
C SER A 38 -1.03 21.60 12.78
N ALA A 39 -1.38 22.88 12.73
CA ALA A 39 -2.66 23.37 13.22
C ALA A 39 -3.85 22.85 12.40
N ASP A 40 -3.68 22.70 11.08
CA ASP A 40 -4.70 22.09 10.23
C ASP A 40 -4.85 20.59 10.53
N ALA A 41 -3.76 19.90 10.84
CA ALA A 41 -3.78 18.50 11.27
C ALA A 41 -4.54 18.34 12.60
N ASP A 42 -4.27 19.22 13.57
CA ASP A 42 -4.98 19.24 14.86
C ASP A 42 -6.49 19.48 14.64
N ALA A 43 -6.87 20.45 13.80
CA ALA A 43 -8.26 20.74 13.47
C ALA A 43 -8.96 19.55 12.82
N ALA A 44 -8.27 18.81 11.92
CA ALA A 44 -8.80 17.62 11.28
C ALA A 44 -9.01 16.47 12.28
N VAL A 45 -8.06 16.24 13.20
CA VAL A 45 -8.19 15.22 14.26
C VAL A 45 -9.33 15.59 15.23
N GLU A 46 -9.47 16.85 15.60
CA GLU A 46 -10.59 17.29 16.43
C GLU A 46 -11.94 17.10 15.74
N SER A 47 -12.04 17.39 14.43
CA SER A 47 -13.23 17.12 13.63
C SER A 47 -13.55 15.62 13.61
N ALA A 48 -12.55 14.79 13.35
CA ALA A 48 -12.69 13.33 13.37
C ALA A 48 -13.16 12.83 14.75
N ARG A 49 -12.59 13.34 15.83
CA ARG A 49 -12.95 12.96 17.20
C ARG A 49 -14.40 13.33 17.56
N ARG A 50 -14.89 14.49 17.09
CA ARG A 50 -16.31 14.87 17.26
C ARG A 50 -17.25 13.94 16.49
N ALA A 51 -16.92 13.66 15.22
CA ALA A 51 -17.74 12.81 14.35
C ALA A 51 -17.76 11.33 14.78
N LEU A 52 -16.71 10.85 15.42
CA LEU A 52 -16.56 9.46 15.88
C LEU A 52 -17.73 9.00 16.75
N LYS A 53 -18.24 9.89 17.63
CA LYS A 53 -19.30 9.54 18.59
C LYS A 53 -20.55 8.98 17.90
N ASP A 54 -20.92 9.57 16.78
CA ASP A 54 -22.15 9.18 16.07
C ASP A 54 -21.85 8.11 15.01
N TRP A 55 -20.70 8.23 14.30
CA TRP A 55 -20.31 7.25 13.29
C TRP A 55 -20.03 5.87 13.87
N ALA A 56 -19.35 5.76 15.01
CA ALA A 56 -19.08 4.48 15.68
C ALA A 56 -20.38 3.80 16.20
N ARG A 57 -21.44 4.54 16.39
CA ARG A 57 -22.77 4.03 16.78
C ARG A 57 -23.67 3.67 15.60
N SER A 58 -23.28 4.07 14.39
CA SER A 58 -24.02 3.69 13.19
C SER A 58 -24.03 2.15 13.04
N THR A 59 -25.11 1.65 12.48
CA THR A 59 -25.21 0.21 12.23
C THR A 59 -24.32 -0.21 11.08
N PRO A 60 -23.85 -1.47 11.03
CA PRO A 60 -23.16 -2.02 9.87
C PRO A 60 -23.88 -1.79 8.55
N ALA A 61 -25.22 -1.84 8.55
CA ALA A 61 -26.04 -1.58 7.37
C ALA A 61 -25.92 -0.14 6.86
N GLN A 62 -25.94 0.84 7.78
CA GLN A 62 -25.80 2.26 7.41
C GLN A 62 -24.43 2.56 6.81
N ARG A 63 -23.35 2.00 7.40
CA ARG A 63 -21.99 2.14 6.85
C ARG A 63 -21.86 1.50 5.48
N SER A 64 -22.37 0.27 5.33
CA SER A 64 -22.45 -0.44 4.06
C SER A 64 -23.14 0.37 2.96
N GLU A 65 -24.27 0.99 3.29
CA GLU A 65 -25.05 1.78 2.34
C GLU A 65 -24.30 3.04 1.87
N VAL A 66 -23.65 3.78 2.79
CA VAL A 66 -22.85 4.96 2.44
C VAL A 66 -21.67 4.58 1.57
N LEU A 67 -20.92 3.53 1.95
CA LEU A 67 -19.78 3.06 1.16
C LEU A 67 -20.21 2.50 -0.21
N GLY A 68 -21.35 1.83 -0.29
CA GLY A 68 -21.90 1.38 -1.57
C GLY A 68 -22.25 2.55 -2.51
N ARG A 69 -22.85 3.64 -1.98
CA ARG A 69 -23.06 4.86 -2.77
C ARG A 69 -21.74 5.51 -3.20
N LEU A 70 -20.72 5.49 -2.34
CA LEU A 70 -19.40 6.00 -2.69
C LEU A 70 -18.80 5.20 -3.85
N ALA A 71 -18.87 3.87 -3.83
CA ALA A 71 -18.39 3.04 -4.94
C ALA A 71 -19.05 3.42 -6.27
N VAL A 72 -20.38 3.63 -6.27
CA VAL A 72 -21.13 4.06 -7.46
C VAL A 72 -20.70 5.45 -7.93
N LEU A 73 -20.47 6.40 -7.01
CA LEU A 73 -20.01 7.75 -7.36
C LEU A 73 -18.58 7.72 -7.93
N VAL A 74 -17.66 6.97 -7.32
CA VAL A 74 -16.29 6.83 -7.85
C VAL A 74 -16.33 6.19 -9.24
N GLN A 75 -17.16 5.15 -9.45
CA GLN A 75 -17.36 4.55 -10.77
C GLN A 75 -17.89 5.56 -11.80
N SER A 76 -18.85 6.40 -11.44
CA SER A 76 -19.42 7.41 -12.35
C SER A 76 -18.42 8.53 -12.70
N HIS A 77 -17.40 8.76 -11.86
CA HIS A 77 -16.32 9.71 -12.05
C HIS A 77 -14.98 9.04 -12.42
N ALA A 78 -15.02 7.79 -12.86
CA ALA A 78 -13.79 7.03 -13.15
C ALA A 78 -12.86 7.77 -14.13
N GLY A 79 -13.41 8.43 -15.15
CA GLY A 79 -12.63 9.23 -16.09
C GLY A 79 -11.90 10.41 -15.46
N ASP A 80 -12.50 11.08 -14.49
CA ASP A 80 -11.88 12.19 -13.75
C ASP A 80 -10.71 11.65 -12.90
N PHE A 81 -10.91 10.52 -12.21
CA PHE A 81 -9.85 9.88 -11.43
C PHE A 81 -8.69 9.42 -12.31
N VAL A 82 -8.97 8.80 -13.46
CA VAL A 82 -7.92 8.41 -14.43
C VAL A 82 -7.11 9.65 -14.85
N ALA A 83 -7.77 10.74 -15.22
CA ALA A 83 -7.08 11.95 -15.63
C ALA A 83 -6.21 12.53 -14.50
N GLU A 84 -6.73 12.59 -13.27
CA GLU A 84 -5.97 13.08 -12.11
C GLU A 84 -4.80 12.15 -11.76
N GLU A 85 -4.96 10.81 -11.80
CA GLU A 85 -3.87 9.85 -11.57
C GLU A 85 -2.76 10.04 -12.58
N VAL A 86 -3.10 10.10 -13.87
CA VAL A 86 -2.10 10.24 -14.95
C VAL A 86 -1.31 11.54 -14.83
N ILE A 87 -1.99 12.67 -14.64
CA ILE A 87 -1.31 13.97 -14.64
C ILE A 87 -0.44 14.21 -13.42
N GLN A 88 -0.79 13.65 -12.25
CA GLN A 88 -0.03 13.88 -11.02
C GLN A 88 1.06 12.82 -10.79
N THR A 89 0.95 11.61 -11.35
CA THR A 89 1.91 10.52 -11.15
C THR A 89 2.78 10.25 -12.36
N GLY A 90 2.30 10.55 -13.55
CA GLY A 90 2.93 10.20 -14.82
C GLY A 90 2.75 8.74 -15.23
N LYS A 91 1.93 7.95 -14.55
CA LYS A 91 1.63 6.56 -14.96
C LYS A 91 0.89 6.53 -16.29
N PRO A 92 1.09 5.50 -17.14
CA PRO A 92 0.35 5.37 -18.38
C PRO A 92 -1.16 5.32 -18.17
N VAL A 93 -1.91 5.97 -19.05
CA VAL A 93 -3.39 6.02 -19.00
C VAL A 93 -4.01 4.64 -18.95
N ARG A 94 -3.40 3.66 -19.64
CA ARG A 94 -3.84 2.25 -19.61
C ARG A 94 -3.77 1.67 -18.21
N LEU A 95 -2.68 1.90 -17.46
CA LEU A 95 -2.54 1.43 -16.08
C LEU A 95 -3.60 2.04 -15.16
N ALA A 96 -3.83 3.35 -15.27
CA ALA A 96 -4.85 4.03 -14.46
C ALA A 96 -6.27 3.52 -14.78
N THR A 97 -6.55 3.26 -16.08
CA THR A 97 -7.89 2.84 -16.56
C THR A 97 -8.20 1.38 -16.28
N GLU A 98 -7.21 0.49 -16.40
CA GLU A 98 -7.42 -0.96 -16.33
C GLU A 98 -7.09 -1.57 -14.97
N PHE A 99 -6.30 -0.87 -14.14
CA PHE A 99 -5.83 -1.40 -12.86
C PHE A 99 -6.18 -0.49 -11.66
N ASP A 100 -5.67 0.75 -11.59
CA ASP A 100 -5.74 1.58 -10.39
C ASP A 100 -7.18 1.96 -10.01
N VAL A 101 -7.90 2.55 -10.96
CA VAL A 101 -9.26 3.05 -10.70
C VAL A 101 -10.25 1.91 -10.53
N PRO A 102 -10.29 0.88 -11.41
CA PRO A 102 -11.14 -0.29 -11.20
C PRO A 102 -10.85 -1.03 -9.90
N GLY A 103 -9.58 -1.26 -9.55
CA GLY A 103 -9.18 -1.90 -8.30
C GLY A 103 -9.62 -1.11 -7.07
N SER A 104 -9.54 0.23 -7.14
CA SER A 104 -10.02 1.10 -6.07
C SER A 104 -11.52 1.02 -5.89
N ILE A 105 -12.28 0.98 -6.98
CA ILE A 105 -13.75 0.84 -6.96
C ILE A 105 -14.17 -0.51 -6.37
N ASP A 106 -13.51 -1.58 -6.81
CA ASP A 106 -13.74 -2.94 -6.30
C ASP A 106 -13.47 -3.03 -4.80
N ASN A 107 -12.38 -2.43 -4.31
CA ASN A 107 -12.07 -2.37 -2.88
C ASN A 107 -13.14 -1.62 -2.07
N ILE A 108 -13.64 -0.48 -2.57
CA ILE A 108 -14.73 0.25 -1.89
C ILE A 108 -15.98 -0.64 -1.81
N ALA A 109 -16.33 -1.33 -2.89
CA ALA A 109 -17.48 -2.23 -2.94
C ALA A 109 -17.30 -3.45 -2.02
N PHE A 110 -16.09 -4.04 -1.98
CA PHE A 110 -15.74 -5.12 -1.08
C PHE A 110 -15.97 -4.72 0.39
N PHE A 111 -15.43 -3.60 0.85
CA PHE A 111 -15.56 -3.16 2.23
C PHE A 111 -16.97 -2.67 2.56
N ALA A 112 -17.74 -2.17 1.59
CA ALA A 112 -19.16 -1.92 1.77
C ALA A 112 -19.91 -3.23 2.13
N GLY A 113 -19.56 -4.34 1.50
CA GLY A 113 -20.06 -5.68 1.85
C GLY A 113 -19.51 -6.19 3.17
N ALA A 114 -18.20 -6.07 3.40
CA ALA A 114 -17.50 -6.56 4.59
C ALA A 114 -17.99 -5.89 5.88
N ALA A 115 -18.39 -4.61 5.82
CA ALA A 115 -18.97 -3.89 6.95
C ALA A 115 -20.12 -4.65 7.64
N ARG A 116 -20.83 -5.49 6.90
CA ARG A 116 -21.98 -6.27 7.40
C ARG A 116 -21.61 -7.67 7.93
N ARG A 117 -20.35 -8.07 7.84
CA ARG A 117 -19.84 -9.40 8.20
C ARG A 117 -18.93 -9.32 9.42
N LEU A 118 -19.45 -8.86 10.56
CA LEU A 118 -18.70 -8.87 11.82
C LEU A 118 -18.73 -10.27 12.42
N GLU A 119 -17.57 -10.92 12.47
CA GLU A 119 -17.41 -12.26 12.99
C GLU A 119 -16.82 -12.29 14.40
N GLY A 120 -16.99 -13.41 15.10
CA GLY A 120 -16.47 -13.65 16.43
C GLY A 120 -16.84 -15.01 16.97
N LYS A 121 -16.36 -15.33 18.18
CA LYS A 121 -16.82 -16.53 18.88
C LYS A 121 -18.31 -16.42 19.18
N ALA A 122 -19.03 -17.54 19.02
CA ALA A 122 -20.43 -17.64 19.37
C ALA A 122 -20.67 -17.21 20.82
N CYS A 123 -21.82 -16.61 21.07
CA CYS A 123 -22.32 -16.36 22.43
C CYS A 123 -22.67 -17.70 23.06
N ALA A 124 -22.03 -18.04 24.18
CA ALA A 124 -22.24 -19.31 24.88
C ALA A 124 -21.76 -19.27 26.33
N GLU A 125 -22.10 -20.31 27.09
CA GLU A 125 -21.62 -20.54 28.45
C GLU A 125 -20.29 -21.31 28.43
N TYR A 126 -19.17 -20.55 28.26
CA TYR A 126 -17.81 -21.11 28.31
C TYR A 126 -17.33 -21.40 29.75
N SER A 127 -18.10 -20.97 30.75
CA SER A 127 -17.99 -21.36 32.16
C SER A 127 -19.38 -21.59 32.73
N GLY A 128 -19.51 -22.40 33.81
CA GLY A 128 -20.80 -22.79 34.38
C GLY A 128 -21.65 -21.62 34.90
N ASP A 129 -21.02 -20.49 35.21
CA ASP A 129 -21.67 -19.36 35.89
C ASP A 129 -21.86 -18.13 35.00
N HIS A 130 -21.44 -18.20 33.72
CA HIS A 130 -21.40 -17.00 32.87
C HIS A 130 -21.74 -17.31 31.42
N THR A 131 -22.53 -16.41 30.81
CA THR A 131 -22.59 -16.25 29.32
C THR A 131 -21.49 -15.30 28.87
N SER A 132 -20.76 -15.69 27.83
CA SER A 132 -19.67 -14.90 27.24
C SER A 132 -19.92 -14.63 25.76
N TRP A 133 -19.56 -13.42 25.32
CA TRP A 133 -19.58 -13.06 23.89
C TRP A 133 -18.50 -12.04 23.55
N ILE A 134 -18.21 -11.92 22.28
CA ILE A 134 -17.29 -10.91 21.74
C ILE A 134 -18.09 -9.76 21.14
N ARG A 135 -17.66 -8.53 21.46
CA ARG A 135 -18.08 -7.33 20.74
C ARG A 135 -16.94 -6.86 19.86
N ARG A 136 -17.28 -6.47 18.63
CA ARG A 136 -16.38 -5.74 17.71
C ARG A 136 -16.79 -4.27 17.76
N GLU A 137 -15.88 -3.40 18.14
CA GLU A 137 -16.12 -1.97 18.27
C GLU A 137 -15.10 -1.20 17.43
N ALA A 138 -15.49 -0.04 16.88
CA ALA A 138 -14.56 0.84 16.18
C ALA A 138 -13.37 1.18 17.09
N LEU A 139 -12.16 1.12 16.55
CA LEU A 139 -10.95 1.42 17.31
C LEU A 139 -10.91 2.90 17.73
N GLY A 140 -11.32 3.81 16.85
CA GLY A 140 -11.35 5.23 17.13
C GLY A 140 -11.02 6.12 15.93
N VAL A 141 -10.17 7.13 16.16
CA VAL A 141 -9.65 8.01 15.11
C VAL A 141 -8.40 7.39 14.51
N VAL A 142 -8.38 7.25 13.19
CA VAL A 142 -7.27 6.69 12.42
C VAL A 142 -6.55 7.81 11.66
N ALA A 143 -5.25 7.94 11.86
CA ALA A 143 -4.37 8.74 11.03
C ALA A 143 -3.80 7.86 9.92
N ALA A 144 -4.13 8.17 8.66
CA ALA A 144 -3.66 7.45 7.48
C ALA A 144 -2.66 8.30 6.71
N ILE A 145 -1.46 7.78 6.49
CA ILE A 145 -0.40 8.48 5.75
C ILE A 145 -0.08 7.64 4.52
N THR A 146 -0.35 8.20 3.32
CA THR A 146 -0.28 7.46 2.06
C THR A 146 0.82 7.98 1.13
N PRO A 147 1.42 7.10 0.33
CA PRO A 147 2.49 7.42 -0.62
C PRO A 147 1.94 8.03 -1.92
N TRP A 148 2.85 8.32 -2.84
CA TRP A 148 2.58 9.00 -4.11
C TRP A 148 2.44 8.04 -5.32
N ASN A 149 2.77 6.75 -5.21
CA ASN A 149 2.84 5.85 -6.35
C ASN A 149 1.48 5.31 -6.83
N TYR A 150 0.53 5.10 -5.91
CA TYR A 150 -0.86 4.72 -6.18
C TYR A 150 -1.80 5.57 -5.31
N PRO A 151 -1.93 6.87 -5.58
CA PRO A 151 -2.60 7.82 -4.67
C PRO A 151 -4.02 7.45 -4.30
N LEU A 152 -4.88 7.16 -5.29
CA LEU A 152 -6.26 6.76 -5.05
C LEU A 152 -6.34 5.42 -4.32
N GLN A 153 -5.62 4.43 -4.82
CA GLN A 153 -5.68 3.06 -4.29
C GLN A 153 -5.21 3.02 -2.84
N MET A 154 -4.12 3.71 -2.51
CA MET A 154 -3.60 3.75 -1.13
C MET A 154 -4.53 4.52 -0.19
N ALA A 155 -5.18 5.58 -0.66
CA ALA A 155 -6.20 6.28 0.12
C ALA A 155 -7.40 5.36 0.41
N VAL A 156 -7.87 4.61 -0.58
CA VAL A 156 -8.95 3.63 -0.45
C VAL A 156 -8.57 2.50 0.51
N TRP A 157 -7.38 1.91 0.36
CA TRP A 157 -6.94 0.82 1.23
C TRP A 157 -6.85 1.19 2.70
N LYS A 158 -6.51 2.44 3.00
CA LYS A 158 -6.39 2.92 4.39
C LYS A 158 -7.71 3.46 4.97
N ALA A 159 -8.49 4.18 4.15
CA ALA A 159 -9.69 4.84 4.65
C ALA A 159 -10.90 3.90 4.70
N ILE A 160 -11.15 3.14 3.63
CA ILE A 160 -12.43 2.45 3.48
C ILE A 160 -12.64 1.34 4.51
N PRO A 161 -11.66 0.45 4.82
CA PRO A 161 -11.83 -0.53 5.90
C PRO A 161 -12.00 0.15 7.28
N ALA A 162 -11.31 1.26 7.54
CA ALA A 162 -11.47 2.02 8.78
C ALA A 162 -12.89 2.59 8.90
N LEU A 163 -13.42 3.19 7.83
CA LEU A 163 -14.80 3.70 7.77
C LEU A 163 -15.82 2.57 7.91
N ALA A 164 -15.59 1.43 7.27
CA ALA A 164 -16.43 0.23 7.38
C ALA A 164 -16.47 -0.32 8.81
N ALA A 165 -15.35 -0.26 9.54
CA ALA A 165 -15.26 -0.61 10.96
C ALA A 165 -16.01 0.36 11.88
N GLY A 166 -16.32 1.58 11.41
CA GLY A 166 -16.95 2.65 12.19
C GLY A 166 -15.94 3.64 12.80
N CYS A 167 -14.67 3.57 12.41
CA CYS A 167 -13.66 4.56 12.73
C CYS A 167 -13.86 5.85 11.93
N THR A 168 -13.29 6.96 12.40
CA THR A 168 -13.12 8.19 11.62
C THR A 168 -11.68 8.30 11.16
N VAL A 169 -11.45 8.98 10.03
CA VAL A 169 -10.15 8.96 9.36
C VAL A 169 -9.66 10.38 9.07
N VAL A 170 -8.39 10.60 9.31
CA VAL A 170 -7.63 11.75 8.82
C VAL A 170 -6.55 11.22 7.88
N ILE A 171 -6.67 11.48 6.57
CA ILE A 171 -5.68 11.09 5.58
C ILE A 171 -4.71 12.23 5.29
N LYS A 172 -3.42 11.92 5.33
CA LYS A 172 -2.38 12.75 4.73
C LYS A 172 -1.89 12.09 3.45
N PRO A 173 -2.36 12.50 2.27
CA PRO A 173 -1.76 12.05 1.01
C PRO A 173 -0.34 12.61 0.85
N ALA A 174 0.46 12.01 -0.03
CA ALA A 174 1.70 12.64 -0.44
C ALA A 174 1.42 14.00 -1.10
N GLU A 175 2.23 15.00 -0.77
CA GLU A 175 2.11 16.36 -1.33
C GLU A 175 2.31 16.40 -2.84
N LEU A 176 3.03 15.42 -3.39
CA LEU A 176 3.25 15.29 -4.83
C LEU A 176 1.97 14.88 -5.59
N THR A 177 1.06 14.13 -4.94
CA THR A 177 -0.08 13.49 -5.61
C THR A 177 -1.36 13.54 -4.77
N PRO A 178 -1.88 14.73 -4.41
CA PRO A 178 -3.02 14.85 -3.52
C PRO A 178 -4.38 14.85 -4.23
N LEU A 179 -4.43 15.02 -5.56
CA LEU A 179 -5.66 15.39 -6.29
C LEU A 179 -6.76 14.35 -6.13
N THR A 180 -6.49 13.09 -6.43
CA THR A 180 -7.47 12.00 -6.34
C THR A 180 -7.98 11.76 -4.93
N THR A 181 -7.14 11.96 -3.89
CA THR A 181 -7.58 11.86 -2.49
C THR A 181 -8.52 12.99 -2.11
N LEU A 182 -8.29 14.21 -2.60
CA LEU A 182 -9.19 15.36 -2.40
C LEU A 182 -10.53 15.14 -3.11
N THR A 183 -10.48 14.63 -4.34
CA THR A 183 -11.69 14.26 -5.12
C THR A 183 -12.49 13.15 -4.40
N LEU A 184 -11.81 12.12 -3.87
CA LEU A 184 -12.44 11.06 -3.08
C LEU A 184 -13.17 11.62 -1.84
N ALA A 185 -12.56 12.58 -1.12
CA ALA A 185 -13.18 13.20 0.06
C ALA A 185 -14.44 13.99 -0.31
N ARG A 186 -14.43 14.72 -1.43
CA ARG A 186 -15.61 15.41 -1.96
C ARG A 186 -16.75 14.43 -2.26
N LEU A 187 -16.46 13.35 -3.00
CA LEU A 187 -17.45 12.34 -3.34
C LEU A 187 -17.96 11.57 -2.13
N ALA A 188 -17.14 11.38 -1.09
CA ALA A 188 -17.57 10.76 0.15
C ALA A 188 -18.68 11.57 0.86
N VAL A 189 -18.58 12.90 0.86
CA VAL A 189 -19.65 13.78 1.38
C VAL A 189 -20.90 13.66 0.51
N GLU A 190 -20.76 13.65 -0.81
CA GLU A 190 -21.88 13.47 -1.74
C GLU A 190 -22.56 12.10 -1.57
N ALA A 191 -21.81 11.05 -1.26
CA ALA A 191 -22.31 9.72 -0.91
C ALA A 191 -23.11 9.70 0.42
N GLY A 192 -23.08 10.81 1.19
CA GLY A 192 -23.75 10.95 2.48
C GLY A 192 -22.88 10.54 3.68
N LEU A 193 -21.56 10.50 3.52
CA LEU A 193 -20.67 10.36 4.67
C LEU A 193 -20.75 11.61 5.54
N PRO A 194 -21.01 11.48 6.85
CA PRO A 194 -21.17 12.66 7.71
C PRO A 194 -19.88 13.50 7.78
N ALA A 195 -20.07 14.82 7.96
CA ALA A 195 -18.97 15.76 8.14
C ALA A 195 -18.02 15.29 9.26
N GLY A 196 -16.71 15.39 9.02
CA GLY A 196 -15.68 14.98 9.98
C GLY A 196 -15.36 13.48 10.01
N VAL A 197 -16.17 12.61 9.38
CA VAL A 197 -15.89 11.16 9.36
C VAL A 197 -14.67 10.83 8.48
N LEU A 198 -14.52 11.53 7.36
CA LEU A 198 -13.31 11.51 6.54
C LEU A 198 -12.76 12.93 6.40
N ASN A 199 -11.49 13.12 6.75
CA ASN A 199 -10.78 14.38 6.59
C ASN A 199 -9.51 14.13 5.78
N VAL A 200 -9.12 15.09 4.94
CA VAL A 200 -7.88 15.04 4.15
C VAL A 200 -7.05 16.29 4.45
N VAL A 201 -5.76 16.09 4.73
CA VAL A 201 -4.82 17.16 5.06
C VAL A 201 -3.57 17.02 4.22
N THR A 202 -3.42 17.83 3.17
CA THR A 202 -2.25 17.80 2.27
C THR A 202 -1.14 18.68 2.81
N GLY A 203 -0.16 18.08 3.45
CA GLY A 203 0.98 18.79 4.05
C GLY A 203 2.26 17.98 3.99
N ALA A 204 3.37 18.63 4.34
CA ALA A 204 4.68 18.02 4.33
C ALA A 204 4.77 16.83 5.31
N GLY A 205 5.40 15.73 4.87
CA GLY A 205 5.57 14.54 5.70
C GLY A 205 6.20 14.80 7.06
N PRO A 206 7.35 15.53 7.14
CA PRO A 206 8.02 15.86 8.39
C PRO A 206 7.21 16.72 9.35
N GLU A 207 6.26 17.50 8.88
CA GLU A 207 5.39 18.35 9.71
C GLU A 207 4.06 17.65 9.98
N VAL A 208 3.17 17.61 9.00
CA VAL A 208 1.79 17.08 9.16
C VAL A 208 1.79 15.58 9.45
N GLY A 209 2.64 14.81 8.75
CA GLY A 209 2.75 13.37 9.00
C GLY A 209 3.26 13.05 10.41
N ALA A 210 4.27 13.78 10.89
CA ALA A 210 4.78 13.63 12.26
C ALA A 210 3.76 14.06 13.30
N THR A 211 3.04 15.18 13.07
CA THR A 211 1.96 15.65 13.94
C THR A 211 0.88 14.59 14.09
N LEU A 212 0.39 14.03 12.98
CA LEU A 212 -0.64 12.99 12.99
C LEU A 212 -0.17 11.72 13.70
N ALA A 213 1.07 11.28 13.43
CA ALA A 213 1.63 10.07 14.05
C ALA A 213 1.78 10.19 15.57
N GLY A 214 2.05 11.39 16.08
CA GLY A 214 2.21 11.68 17.51
C GLY A 214 1.00 12.34 18.18
N HIS A 215 -0.12 12.48 17.51
CA HIS A 215 -1.25 13.24 18.05
C HIS A 215 -2.04 12.42 19.09
N ARG A 216 -2.09 12.88 20.34
CA ARG A 216 -2.69 12.16 21.50
C ARG A 216 -4.15 11.70 21.29
N ASN A 217 -4.91 12.35 20.40
CA ASN A 217 -6.30 12.03 20.10
C ASN A 217 -6.44 11.12 18.87
N VAL A 218 -5.35 10.55 18.36
CA VAL A 218 -5.34 9.48 17.37
C VAL A 218 -5.28 8.15 18.13
N ASP A 219 -5.98 7.13 17.68
CA ASP A 219 -6.01 5.79 18.29
C ASP A 219 -5.17 4.78 17.49
N MET A 220 -5.04 5.02 16.17
CA MET A 220 -4.25 4.18 15.27
C MET A 220 -3.58 5.02 14.18
N VAL A 221 -2.36 4.64 13.83
CA VAL A 221 -1.63 5.17 12.68
C VAL A 221 -1.45 4.06 11.65
N THR A 222 -1.97 4.27 10.45
CA THR A 222 -1.71 3.41 9.29
C THR A 222 -0.85 4.15 8.29
N PHE A 223 0.25 3.52 7.87
CA PHE A 223 1.27 4.15 7.03
C PHE A 223 1.66 3.23 5.88
N THR A 224 1.73 3.76 4.66
CA THR A 224 2.42 3.15 3.52
C THR A 224 3.50 4.07 3.02
N GLY A 225 4.71 3.54 2.83
CA GLY A 225 5.86 4.30 2.34
C GLY A 225 7.20 3.61 2.62
N SER A 226 8.30 4.37 2.60
CA SER A 226 9.64 3.79 2.77
C SER A 226 9.89 3.24 4.18
N THR A 227 10.65 2.16 4.27
CA THR A 227 11.02 1.50 5.55
C THR A 227 11.65 2.47 6.58
N PRO A 228 12.58 3.37 6.23
CA PRO A 228 13.12 4.32 7.20
C PRO A 228 12.08 5.29 7.77
N VAL A 229 11.11 5.72 6.94
CA VAL A 229 10.02 6.60 7.41
C VAL A 229 9.04 5.82 8.26
N GLY A 230 8.66 4.59 7.89
CA GLY A 230 7.78 3.73 8.66
C GLY A 230 8.32 3.45 10.08
N ARG A 231 9.62 3.20 10.21
CA ARG A 231 10.28 3.05 11.52
C ARG A 231 10.16 4.31 12.39
N ARG A 232 10.28 5.51 11.80
CA ARG A 232 10.08 6.78 12.52
C ARG A 232 8.62 6.98 12.93
N VAL A 233 7.69 6.71 12.02
CA VAL A 233 6.23 6.77 12.31
C VAL A 233 5.88 5.85 13.48
N MET A 234 6.35 4.60 13.46
CA MET A 234 6.15 3.63 14.52
C MET A 234 6.72 4.13 15.87
N ALA A 235 7.96 4.63 15.86
CA ALA A 235 8.59 5.16 17.07
C ALA A 235 7.80 6.35 17.66
N THR A 236 7.30 7.23 16.80
CA THR A 236 6.47 8.37 17.21
C THR A 236 5.11 7.91 17.77
N ALA A 237 4.43 7.01 17.08
CA ALA A 237 3.14 6.44 17.52
C ALA A 237 3.26 5.70 18.87
N ALA A 238 4.36 5.02 19.09
CA ALA A 238 4.63 4.28 20.32
C ALA A 238 4.68 5.19 21.57
N THR A 239 5.00 6.48 21.43
CA THR A 239 5.04 7.43 22.55
C THR A 239 3.68 7.60 23.26
N HIS A 240 2.58 7.34 22.53
CA HIS A 240 1.22 7.40 23.05
C HIS A 240 0.51 6.04 23.06
N GLY A 241 1.22 4.96 22.71
CA GLY A 241 0.66 3.60 22.67
C GLY A 241 -0.34 3.40 21.54
N HIS A 242 -0.24 4.17 20.45
CA HIS A 242 -1.11 4.01 19.30
C HIS A 242 -0.88 2.66 18.63
N ARG A 243 -1.97 2.03 18.19
CA ARG A 243 -1.88 0.90 17.28
C ARG A 243 -1.27 1.36 15.95
N THR A 244 -0.41 0.54 15.35
CA THR A 244 0.19 0.84 14.06
C THR A 244 -0.01 -0.29 13.07
N GLN A 245 -0.19 0.07 11.80
CA GLN A 245 -0.14 -0.80 10.63
C GLN A 245 0.84 -0.17 9.65
N LEU A 246 1.81 -0.94 9.16
CA LEU A 246 2.90 -0.45 8.33
C LEU A 246 3.02 -1.29 7.07
N GLU A 247 2.80 -0.68 5.91
CA GLU A 247 3.09 -1.22 4.59
C GLU A 247 4.31 -0.50 4.05
N LEU A 248 5.43 -1.20 3.95
CA LEU A 248 6.73 -0.61 3.68
C LEU A 248 7.33 -1.14 2.38
N GLY A 249 8.59 -0.81 2.11
CA GLY A 249 9.28 -1.20 0.91
C GLY A 249 9.40 -2.70 0.71
N GLY A 250 9.80 -3.08 -0.50
CA GLY A 250 10.03 -4.47 -0.89
C GLY A 250 11.29 -4.65 -1.71
N LYS A 251 11.70 -5.92 -1.85
CA LYS A 251 12.78 -6.36 -2.73
C LYS A 251 12.44 -7.75 -3.27
N ALA A 252 11.28 -7.82 -3.95
CA ALA A 252 10.66 -9.07 -4.33
C ALA A 252 11.57 -9.96 -5.18
N PRO A 253 11.83 -11.21 -4.74
CA PRO A 253 12.48 -12.21 -5.55
C PRO A 253 11.51 -12.76 -6.60
N PHE A 254 12.03 -12.98 -7.79
CA PHE A 254 11.39 -13.63 -8.93
C PHE A 254 12.18 -14.89 -9.26
N VAL A 255 11.76 -16.03 -8.73
CA VAL A 255 12.51 -17.29 -8.82
C VAL A 255 12.09 -18.07 -10.06
N VAL A 256 13.06 -18.42 -10.93
CA VAL A 256 12.80 -19.20 -12.14
C VAL A 256 13.56 -20.53 -12.04
N PHE A 257 12.82 -21.60 -11.80
CA PHE A 257 13.37 -22.96 -11.75
C PHE A 257 13.67 -23.51 -13.14
N ASP A 258 14.46 -24.59 -13.23
CA ASP A 258 14.98 -25.18 -14.47
C ASP A 258 13.92 -25.78 -15.41
N ASP A 259 12.72 -26.02 -14.89
CA ASP A 259 11.56 -26.56 -15.61
C ASP A 259 10.50 -25.49 -15.94
N ALA A 260 10.76 -24.22 -15.60
CA ALA A 260 9.82 -23.13 -15.85
C ALA A 260 9.49 -22.95 -17.34
N ASP A 261 8.28 -22.42 -17.61
CA ASP A 261 7.97 -21.88 -18.93
C ASP A 261 8.77 -20.59 -19.13
N LEU A 262 9.82 -20.68 -19.96
CA LEU A 262 10.76 -19.57 -20.13
C LEU A 262 10.07 -18.33 -20.75
N ASP A 263 9.21 -18.51 -21.74
CA ASP A 263 8.52 -17.41 -22.39
C ASP A 263 7.58 -16.69 -21.41
N ALA A 264 6.81 -17.45 -20.66
CA ALA A 264 5.95 -16.91 -19.61
C ALA A 264 6.75 -16.19 -18.52
N ALA A 265 7.88 -16.77 -18.08
CA ALA A 265 8.73 -16.17 -17.06
C ALA A 265 9.40 -14.86 -17.54
N VAL A 266 9.82 -14.78 -18.82
CA VAL A 266 10.36 -13.56 -19.42
C VAL A 266 9.31 -12.44 -19.45
N HIS A 267 8.10 -12.74 -19.92
CA HIS A 267 7.00 -11.74 -19.95
C HIS A 267 6.60 -11.31 -18.53
N GLY A 268 6.46 -12.27 -17.61
CA GLY A 268 6.14 -11.99 -16.21
C GLY A 268 7.22 -11.15 -15.49
N ALA A 269 8.49 -11.39 -15.77
CA ALA A 269 9.60 -10.63 -15.20
C ALA A 269 9.60 -9.17 -15.68
N VAL A 270 9.40 -8.94 -16.98
CA VAL A 270 9.35 -7.59 -17.55
C VAL A 270 8.12 -6.83 -17.04
N ALA A 271 6.93 -7.45 -17.09
CA ALA A 271 5.71 -6.83 -16.58
C ALA A 271 5.83 -6.52 -15.08
N GLY A 272 6.28 -7.49 -14.29
CA GLY A 272 6.44 -7.34 -12.83
C GLY A 272 7.52 -6.33 -12.43
N ALA A 273 8.58 -6.14 -13.24
CA ALA A 273 9.62 -5.16 -12.95
C ALA A 273 9.26 -3.75 -13.41
N LEU A 274 8.39 -3.61 -14.40
CA LEU A 274 8.13 -2.32 -15.08
C LEU A 274 6.78 -1.70 -14.75
N ILE A 275 5.86 -2.43 -14.13
CA ILE A 275 4.57 -1.85 -13.72
C ILE A 275 4.79 -0.54 -12.96
N ASN A 276 4.00 0.48 -13.27
CA ASN A 276 4.13 1.82 -12.71
C ASN A 276 5.57 2.38 -12.75
N SER A 277 6.30 2.07 -13.83
CA SER A 277 7.73 2.42 -14.00
C SER A 277 8.64 1.84 -12.90
N GLY A 278 8.29 0.66 -12.36
CA GLY A 278 8.97 0.01 -11.24
C GLY A 278 8.79 0.72 -9.90
N GLN A 279 7.86 1.68 -9.82
CA GLN A 279 7.50 2.40 -8.59
C GLN A 279 6.39 1.65 -7.84
N ASP A 280 6.65 0.38 -7.58
CA ASP A 280 5.74 -0.55 -6.93
C ASP A 280 6.50 -1.31 -5.85
N CYS A 281 5.91 -1.40 -4.66
CA CYS A 281 6.52 -2.07 -3.51
C CYS A 281 6.62 -3.59 -3.70
N THR A 282 5.82 -4.16 -4.62
CA THR A 282 5.83 -5.58 -4.98
C THR A 282 6.58 -5.87 -6.27
N ALA A 283 7.12 -4.85 -6.97
CA ALA A 283 7.80 -5.01 -8.24
C ALA A 283 8.86 -6.13 -8.18
N ALA A 284 8.92 -6.95 -9.23
CA ALA A 284 9.98 -7.94 -9.41
C ALA A 284 11.33 -7.23 -9.58
N THR A 285 12.21 -7.30 -8.60
CA THR A 285 13.47 -6.55 -8.59
C THR A 285 14.70 -7.43 -8.60
N ARG A 286 14.55 -8.71 -8.22
CA ARG A 286 15.63 -9.71 -8.18
C ARG A 286 15.18 -10.99 -8.89
N ALA A 287 15.55 -11.17 -10.15
CA ALA A 287 15.37 -12.45 -10.83
C ALA A 287 16.49 -13.42 -10.41
N ILE A 288 16.09 -14.61 -9.92
CA ILE A 288 16.97 -15.69 -9.47
C ILE A 288 16.68 -16.87 -10.39
N VAL A 289 17.57 -17.11 -11.36
CA VAL A 289 17.28 -17.95 -12.52
C VAL A 289 18.17 -19.17 -12.55
N ALA A 290 17.59 -20.35 -12.82
CA ALA A 290 18.34 -21.60 -12.99
C ALA A 290 19.42 -21.46 -14.06
N ASP A 291 20.60 -22.05 -13.82
CA ASP A 291 21.77 -21.87 -14.66
C ASP A 291 21.52 -22.23 -16.13
N ASN A 292 20.79 -23.33 -16.39
CA ASN A 292 20.43 -23.78 -17.73
C ASN A 292 19.52 -22.82 -18.50
N LEU A 293 18.73 -21.99 -17.84
CA LEU A 293 17.82 -21.01 -18.44
C LEU A 293 18.38 -19.59 -18.44
N TYR A 294 19.43 -19.33 -17.66
CA TYR A 294 19.94 -17.98 -17.39
C TYR A 294 20.26 -17.18 -18.65
N GLY A 295 20.99 -17.79 -19.60
CA GLY A 295 21.39 -17.11 -20.84
C GLY A 295 20.19 -16.65 -21.68
N ASP A 296 19.26 -17.57 -21.89
CA ASP A 296 18.08 -17.34 -22.71
C ASP A 296 17.09 -16.40 -21.99
N PHE A 297 16.95 -16.50 -20.65
CA PHE A 297 16.16 -15.57 -19.84
C PHE A 297 16.69 -14.13 -19.95
N VAL A 298 17.99 -13.91 -19.75
CA VAL A 298 18.63 -12.59 -19.85
C VAL A 298 18.45 -12.00 -21.25
N ALA A 299 18.63 -12.82 -22.30
CA ALA A 299 18.44 -12.37 -23.68
C ALA A 299 16.98 -12.00 -23.98
N GLY A 300 16.03 -12.84 -23.56
CA GLY A 300 14.60 -12.60 -23.76
C GLY A 300 14.11 -11.35 -23.03
N VAL A 301 14.50 -11.17 -21.75
CA VAL A 301 14.16 -9.97 -20.96
C VAL A 301 14.76 -8.72 -21.59
N ALA A 302 16.02 -8.74 -22.02
CA ALA A 302 16.66 -7.61 -22.68
C ALA A 302 15.97 -7.25 -24.00
N GLU A 303 15.62 -8.25 -24.81
CA GLU A 303 14.88 -8.03 -26.07
C GLU A 303 13.52 -7.35 -25.80
N LEU A 304 12.77 -7.86 -24.82
CA LEU A 304 11.46 -7.32 -24.49
C LEU A 304 11.55 -5.91 -23.88
N MET A 305 12.48 -5.67 -22.97
CA MET A 305 12.72 -4.34 -22.37
C MET A 305 13.13 -3.28 -23.42
N ASN A 306 13.86 -3.67 -24.47
CA ASN A 306 14.23 -2.77 -25.55
C ASN A 306 13.03 -2.37 -26.42
N LYS A 307 11.98 -3.20 -26.48
CA LYS A 307 10.73 -2.93 -27.22
C LYS A 307 9.77 -2.03 -26.46
N VAL A 308 9.94 -1.87 -25.14
CA VAL A 308 9.08 -1.04 -24.29
C VAL A 308 9.07 0.40 -24.78
N VAL A 309 7.88 0.92 -25.07
CA VAL A 309 7.64 2.31 -25.49
C VAL A 309 7.62 3.20 -24.25
N VAL A 310 8.65 4.04 -24.11
CA VAL A 310 8.74 5.07 -23.05
C VAL A 310 8.28 6.38 -23.65
N GLY A 311 7.20 6.97 -23.12
CA GLY A 311 6.58 8.11 -23.78
C GLY A 311 5.57 8.89 -22.93
N ASP A 312 4.76 9.70 -23.59
CA ASP A 312 3.69 10.47 -22.97
C ASP A 312 2.68 9.53 -22.29
N PRO A 313 2.42 9.69 -20.99
CA PRO A 313 1.46 8.86 -20.25
C PRO A 313 0.02 8.88 -20.83
N LEU A 314 -0.35 9.94 -21.54
CA LEU A 314 -1.67 10.07 -22.17
C LEU A 314 -1.79 9.33 -23.51
N ASP A 315 -0.66 8.91 -24.10
CA ASP A 315 -0.68 8.11 -25.32
C ASP A 315 -1.00 6.65 -24.97
N SER A 316 -2.00 6.09 -25.63
CA SER A 316 -2.44 4.69 -25.45
C SER A 316 -1.35 3.67 -25.78
N ASP A 317 -0.40 4.02 -26.65
CA ASP A 317 0.70 3.17 -27.07
C ASP A 317 1.92 3.24 -26.13
N THR A 318 1.88 4.12 -25.13
CA THR A 318 2.92 4.20 -24.11
C THR A 318 2.82 3.04 -23.12
N ASP A 319 3.92 2.29 -22.96
CA ASP A 319 4.05 1.22 -21.99
C ASP A 319 4.59 1.72 -20.64
N LEU A 320 5.52 2.67 -20.66
CA LEU A 320 6.23 3.17 -19.50
C LEU A 320 6.23 4.70 -19.44
N GLY A 321 5.68 5.25 -18.37
CA GLY A 321 5.74 6.66 -18.06
C GLY A 321 7.04 7.08 -17.36
N PRO A 322 7.12 8.36 -16.93
CA PRO A 322 8.25 8.86 -16.15
C PRO A 322 8.26 8.32 -14.71
N LEU A 323 9.37 8.51 -14.02
CA LEU A 323 9.45 8.46 -12.56
C LEU A 323 8.79 9.71 -11.96
N ILE A 324 8.39 9.65 -10.70
CA ILE A 324 7.61 10.71 -10.04
C ILE A 324 8.29 12.09 -10.07
N SER A 325 9.61 12.16 -10.12
CA SER A 325 10.36 13.41 -10.11
C SER A 325 11.77 13.24 -10.67
N LEU A 326 12.39 14.36 -11.09
CA LEU A 326 13.80 14.40 -11.49
C LEU A 326 14.73 13.90 -10.37
N ALA A 327 14.48 14.30 -9.13
CA ALA A 327 15.28 13.86 -7.99
C ALA A 327 15.23 12.34 -7.79
N HIS A 328 14.05 11.73 -7.98
CA HIS A 328 13.91 10.27 -7.89
C HIS A 328 14.57 9.56 -9.07
N ARG A 329 14.41 10.07 -10.28
CA ARG A 329 15.13 9.58 -11.48
C ARG A 329 16.64 9.58 -11.27
N ASP A 330 17.18 10.68 -10.76
CA ASP A 330 18.62 10.83 -10.55
C ASP A 330 19.13 9.88 -9.46
N LYS A 331 18.32 9.61 -8.42
CA LYS A 331 18.61 8.56 -7.43
C LYS A 331 18.71 7.17 -8.08
N VAL A 332 17.75 6.80 -8.91
CA VAL A 332 17.75 5.51 -9.63
C VAL A 332 18.97 5.41 -10.56
N ALA A 333 19.23 6.47 -11.34
CA ALA A 333 20.39 6.51 -12.23
C ALA A 333 21.72 6.36 -11.46
N ALA A 334 21.86 7.01 -10.32
CA ALA A 334 23.05 6.91 -9.48
C ALA A 334 23.25 5.49 -8.91
N MET A 335 22.16 4.80 -8.50
CA MET A 335 22.25 3.40 -8.04
C MET A 335 22.72 2.47 -9.17
N VAL A 336 22.16 2.62 -10.38
CA VAL A 336 22.59 1.85 -11.57
C VAL A 336 24.06 2.12 -11.92
N ALA A 337 24.48 3.39 -11.88
CA ALA A 337 25.87 3.75 -12.16
C ALA A 337 26.86 3.17 -11.14
N ARG A 338 26.51 3.16 -9.84
CA ARG A 338 27.33 2.48 -8.81
C ARG A 338 27.43 0.99 -9.06
N ALA A 339 26.30 0.33 -9.31
CA ALA A 339 26.29 -1.11 -9.58
C ALA A 339 27.17 -1.49 -10.78
N THR A 340 27.12 -0.72 -11.88
CA THR A 340 27.98 -0.96 -13.04
C THR A 340 29.45 -0.68 -12.72
N GLY A 341 29.73 0.32 -11.90
CA GLY A 341 31.07 0.62 -11.40
C GLY A 341 31.66 -0.48 -10.48
N GLU A 342 30.78 -1.21 -9.80
CA GLU A 342 31.08 -2.36 -8.93
C GLU A 342 31.16 -3.69 -9.69
N GLY A 343 30.96 -3.67 -11.02
CA GLY A 343 31.15 -4.84 -11.88
C GLY A 343 29.87 -5.53 -12.38
N ALA A 344 28.68 -5.01 -12.02
CA ALA A 344 27.43 -5.51 -12.61
C ALA A 344 27.40 -5.26 -14.11
N ARG A 345 26.98 -6.25 -14.88
CA ARG A 345 26.89 -6.14 -16.34
C ARG A 345 25.58 -5.48 -16.76
N LEU A 346 25.67 -4.24 -17.27
CA LEU A 346 24.52 -3.57 -17.89
C LEU A 346 24.17 -4.26 -19.21
N VAL A 347 22.97 -4.83 -19.31
CA VAL A 347 22.49 -5.57 -20.49
C VAL A 347 21.54 -4.73 -21.34
N ALA A 348 20.67 -3.93 -20.70
CA ALA A 348 19.74 -3.04 -21.37
C ALA A 348 19.52 -1.75 -20.55
N GLY A 349 19.18 -0.65 -21.19
CA GLY A 349 18.82 0.62 -20.54
C GLY A 349 20.01 1.33 -19.87
N GLY A 350 19.81 1.75 -18.62
CA GLY A 350 20.85 2.39 -17.81
C GLY A 350 21.01 3.90 -18.07
N TYR A 351 20.03 4.56 -18.71
CA TYR A 351 20.10 5.98 -19.00
C TYR A 351 18.75 6.69 -18.99
N ALA A 352 18.77 7.97 -18.73
CA ALA A 352 17.62 8.87 -18.91
C ALA A 352 17.58 9.37 -20.37
N PRO A 353 16.43 9.31 -21.07
CA PRO A 353 16.26 9.95 -22.37
C PRO A 353 16.44 11.49 -22.26
N ASP A 354 16.87 12.11 -23.34
CA ASP A 354 16.88 13.58 -23.44
C ASP A 354 15.46 14.10 -23.59
N SER A 355 14.84 14.45 -22.48
CA SER A 355 13.44 14.83 -22.35
C SER A 355 13.26 15.77 -21.16
N PRO A 356 12.30 16.71 -21.20
CA PRO A 356 12.01 17.59 -20.06
C PRO A 356 11.44 16.83 -18.84
N GLY A 357 10.88 15.62 -19.05
CA GLY A 357 10.31 14.80 -18.00
C GLY A 357 11.34 13.93 -17.27
N SER A 358 10.90 13.30 -16.20
CA SER A 358 11.73 12.42 -15.35
C SER A 358 11.78 10.98 -15.86
N PHE A 359 11.89 10.79 -17.16
CA PHE A 359 11.94 9.45 -17.77
C PHE A 359 13.25 8.72 -17.50
N TYR A 360 13.17 7.39 -17.37
CA TYR A 360 14.31 6.50 -17.27
C TYR A 360 14.01 5.20 -18.04
N ARG A 361 14.99 4.71 -18.79
CA ARG A 361 14.78 3.50 -19.63
C ARG A 361 14.68 2.25 -18.77
N PRO A 362 13.84 1.25 -19.17
CA PRO A 362 13.89 -0.09 -18.61
C PRO A 362 15.33 -0.60 -18.55
N THR A 363 15.76 -1.05 -17.38
CA THR A 363 17.17 -1.37 -17.13
C THR A 363 17.32 -2.79 -16.61
N LEU A 364 18.20 -3.55 -17.27
CA LEU A 364 18.55 -4.92 -16.91
C LEU A 364 20.02 -4.99 -16.49
N LEU A 365 20.27 -5.43 -15.26
CA LEU A 365 21.60 -5.68 -14.71
C LEU A 365 21.79 -7.17 -14.47
N ALA A 366 22.81 -7.74 -15.05
CA ALA A 366 23.21 -9.14 -14.87
C ALA A 366 24.53 -9.23 -14.09
N GLU A 367 24.84 -10.43 -13.56
CA GLU A 367 26.11 -10.67 -12.82
C GLU A 367 26.28 -9.74 -11.62
N VAL A 368 25.17 -9.45 -10.94
CA VAL A 368 25.16 -8.54 -9.79
C VAL A 368 25.71 -9.25 -8.55
N ASP A 369 26.58 -8.59 -7.80
CA ASP A 369 27.07 -9.10 -6.51
C ASP A 369 25.95 -9.16 -5.47
N GLU A 370 25.91 -10.25 -4.68
CA GLU A 370 24.86 -10.49 -3.67
C GLU A 370 24.90 -9.47 -2.51
N GLY A 371 26.06 -8.88 -2.25
CA GLY A 371 26.27 -7.84 -1.22
C GLY A 371 26.08 -6.42 -1.73
N SER A 372 25.89 -6.21 -3.05
CA SER A 372 25.80 -4.85 -3.62
C SER A 372 24.51 -4.11 -3.21
N GLU A 373 24.59 -2.77 -3.15
CA GLU A 373 23.44 -1.90 -2.87
C GLU A 373 22.25 -2.18 -3.80
N ILE A 374 22.54 -2.32 -5.11
CA ILE A 374 21.51 -2.54 -6.13
C ILE A 374 20.73 -3.85 -5.94
N TYR A 375 21.34 -4.86 -5.30
CA TYR A 375 20.71 -6.14 -5.02
C TYR A 375 19.99 -6.16 -3.67
N ARG A 376 20.47 -5.38 -2.69
CA ARG A 376 19.95 -5.35 -1.31
C ARG A 376 18.88 -4.31 -1.08
N ASP A 377 19.04 -3.10 -1.60
CA ASP A 377 18.17 -1.97 -1.31
C ASP A 377 17.04 -1.85 -2.34
N GLU A 378 15.93 -1.25 -1.90
CA GLU A 378 14.80 -0.93 -2.76
C GLU A 378 15.16 0.21 -3.72
N ILE A 379 15.09 -0.07 -5.03
CA ILE A 379 15.40 0.90 -6.10
C ILE A 379 14.22 1.83 -6.35
N PHE A 380 13.02 1.26 -6.41
CA PHE A 380 11.76 1.92 -6.72
C PHE A 380 11.76 2.60 -8.10
N GLY A 381 12.24 1.87 -9.10
CA GLY A 381 12.39 2.31 -10.48
C GLY A 381 12.47 1.12 -11.44
N PRO A 382 12.48 1.35 -12.77
CA PRO A 382 12.36 0.31 -13.80
C PRO A 382 13.66 -0.49 -13.99
N VAL A 383 14.11 -1.15 -12.92
CA VAL A 383 15.41 -1.86 -12.87
C VAL A 383 15.20 -3.27 -12.35
N LEU A 384 15.59 -4.26 -13.15
CA LEU A 384 15.63 -5.67 -12.79
C LEU A 384 17.09 -6.14 -12.67
N THR A 385 17.43 -6.81 -11.59
CA THR A 385 18.70 -7.52 -11.43
C THR A 385 18.50 -9.00 -11.66
N VAL A 386 19.49 -9.67 -12.30
CA VAL A 386 19.43 -11.12 -12.58
C VAL A 386 20.66 -11.80 -12.04
N ARG A 387 20.43 -12.89 -11.29
CA ARG A 387 21.46 -13.80 -10.78
C ARG A 387 21.14 -15.24 -11.12
N ARG A 388 22.17 -16.10 -11.08
CA ARG A 388 22.02 -17.55 -11.23
C ARG A 388 21.72 -18.20 -9.89
N HIS A 389 21.06 -19.34 -9.91
CA HIS A 389 21.04 -20.28 -8.79
C HIS A 389 21.50 -21.67 -9.24
N ASP A 390 22.06 -22.42 -8.29
CA ASP A 390 22.54 -23.79 -8.46
C ASP A 390 21.61 -24.76 -7.69
N GLY A 391 20.43 -24.96 -8.26
CA GLY A 391 19.40 -25.85 -7.70
C GLY A 391 18.42 -25.18 -6.74
N ASP A 392 17.42 -25.98 -6.33
CA ASP A 392 16.23 -25.50 -5.58
C ASP A 392 16.59 -24.88 -4.21
N ASP A 393 17.54 -25.50 -3.50
CA ASP A 393 17.94 -25.01 -2.17
C ASP A 393 18.64 -23.65 -2.25
N ASP A 394 19.49 -23.45 -3.25
CA ASP A 394 20.15 -22.16 -3.48
C ASP A 394 19.17 -21.10 -3.96
N ALA A 395 18.22 -21.47 -4.82
CA ALA A 395 17.15 -20.55 -5.26
C ALA A 395 16.35 -19.99 -4.07
N LEU A 396 15.91 -20.87 -3.17
CA LEU A 396 15.13 -20.48 -1.99
C LEU A 396 15.99 -19.75 -0.95
N ARG A 397 17.26 -20.11 -0.80
CA ARG A 397 18.21 -19.36 0.02
C ARG A 397 18.35 -17.92 -0.48
N GLN A 398 18.65 -17.74 -1.76
CA GLN A 398 18.79 -16.40 -2.37
C GLN A 398 17.49 -15.60 -2.30
N ALA A 399 16.32 -16.24 -2.51
CA ALA A 399 15.02 -15.58 -2.38
C ALA A 399 14.82 -14.98 -0.98
N ASN A 400 15.21 -15.73 0.06
CA ASN A 400 15.06 -15.33 1.46
C ASN A 400 16.20 -14.46 2.01
N ASP A 401 17.28 -14.28 1.24
CA ASP A 401 18.44 -13.48 1.66
C ASP A 401 18.17 -11.98 1.43
N THR A 402 17.25 -11.46 2.22
CA THR A 402 16.83 -10.05 2.24
C THR A 402 16.13 -9.74 3.57
N ASP A 403 16.20 -8.50 4.01
CA ASP A 403 15.43 -8.04 5.18
C ASP A 403 13.95 -7.83 4.85
N PHE A 404 13.61 -7.69 3.57
CA PHE A 404 12.25 -7.49 3.09
C PHE A 404 11.48 -8.81 2.98
N GLY A 405 10.15 -8.70 3.02
CA GLY A 405 9.26 -9.85 2.90
C GLY A 405 7.84 -9.44 2.49
N LEU A 406 7.71 -8.54 1.48
CA LEU A 406 6.40 -8.10 1.01
C LEU A 406 5.81 -9.11 0.02
N ALA A 407 6.50 -9.34 -1.07
CA ALA A 407 6.02 -10.21 -2.14
C ALA A 407 7.17 -11.03 -2.74
N ALA A 408 6.81 -12.10 -3.44
CA ALA A 408 7.70 -12.96 -4.20
C ALA A 408 6.94 -13.71 -5.28
N SER A 409 7.66 -14.25 -6.27
CA SER A 409 7.08 -15.22 -7.20
C SER A 409 8.04 -16.38 -7.49
N ALA A 410 7.45 -17.51 -7.90
CA ALA A 410 8.17 -18.72 -8.27
C ALA A 410 7.57 -19.34 -9.53
N TRP A 411 8.43 -19.65 -10.49
CA TRP A 411 8.06 -20.12 -11.81
C TRP A 411 8.56 -21.55 -12.00
N THR A 412 7.64 -22.50 -12.13
CA THR A 412 7.91 -23.93 -12.29
C THR A 412 6.68 -24.65 -12.84
N ARG A 413 6.88 -25.76 -13.53
CA ARG A 413 5.81 -26.70 -13.92
C ARG A 413 5.65 -27.87 -12.94
N ASP A 414 6.56 -28.00 -11.97
CA ASP A 414 6.51 -29.03 -10.92
C ASP A 414 5.66 -28.57 -9.74
N ILE A 415 4.57 -29.30 -9.47
CA ILE A 415 3.64 -28.99 -8.37
C ILE A 415 4.32 -29.07 -6.99
N TYR A 416 5.29 -29.96 -6.80
CA TYR A 416 5.97 -30.12 -5.52
C TYR A 416 6.94 -28.95 -5.25
N ARG A 417 7.63 -28.46 -6.29
CA ARG A 417 8.41 -27.21 -6.23
C ARG A 417 7.54 -26.00 -5.92
N ALA A 418 6.41 -25.84 -6.63
CA ALA A 418 5.46 -24.78 -6.37
C ALA A 418 4.98 -24.78 -4.91
N GLN A 419 4.61 -25.96 -4.38
CA GLN A 419 4.22 -26.13 -2.98
C GLN A 419 5.38 -25.85 -2.00
N ARG A 420 6.61 -26.22 -2.35
CA ARG A 420 7.79 -25.92 -1.56
C ARG A 420 8.06 -24.43 -1.53
N ALA A 421 8.09 -23.76 -2.68
CA ALA A 421 8.30 -22.33 -2.80
C ALA A 421 7.25 -21.53 -1.97
N SER A 422 5.97 -21.90 -2.07
CA SER A 422 4.90 -21.25 -1.32
C SER A 422 5.04 -21.33 0.21
N ARG A 423 5.73 -22.38 0.73
CA ARG A 423 5.95 -22.55 2.17
C ARG A 423 7.25 -21.95 2.66
N GLU A 424 8.30 -21.97 1.83
CA GLU A 424 9.66 -21.67 2.27
C GLU A 424 10.06 -20.23 1.94
N ILE A 425 9.45 -19.58 0.94
CA ILE A 425 9.71 -18.17 0.66
C ILE A 425 9.01 -17.30 1.74
N LYS A 426 9.80 -16.46 2.40
CA LYS A 426 9.34 -15.59 3.49
C LYS A 426 8.83 -14.27 2.95
N ALA A 427 7.60 -14.29 2.43
CA ALA A 427 6.91 -13.10 1.93
C ALA A 427 5.43 -13.11 2.34
N GLY A 428 4.82 -11.94 2.39
CA GLY A 428 3.39 -11.81 2.69
C GLY A 428 2.50 -12.26 1.56
N CYS A 429 2.99 -12.20 0.31
CA CYS A 429 2.37 -12.77 -0.88
C CYS A 429 3.39 -13.57 -1.68
N VAL A 430 3.01 -14.76 -2.16
CA VAL A 430 3.83 -15.60 -3.06
C VAL A 430 2.97 -16.03 -4.23
N TRP A 431 3.30 -15.54 -5.42
CA TRP A 431 2.67 -15.97 -6.66
C TRP A 431 3.36 -17.19 -7.25
N ILE A 432 2.60 -18.07 -7.87
CA ILE A 432 3.12 -19.22 -8.62
C ILE A 432 2.75 -19.03 -10.09
N ASN A 433 3.78 -18.98 -10.94
CA ASN A 433 3.67 -18.74 -12.38
C ASN A 433 2.93 -17.45 -12.75
N ASP A 434 3.00 -16.46 -11.88
CA ASP A 434 2.49 -15.11 -12.08
C ASP A 434 3.26 -14.12 -11.20
N HIS A 435 3.01 -12.80 -11.37
CA HIS A 435 3.52 -11.74 -10.52
C HIS A 435 2.59 -10.52 -10.62
N ILE A 436 2.34 -9.80 -9.52
CA ILE A 436 1.49 -8.60 -9.41
C ILE A 436 -0.01 -8.83 -9.14
N PRO A 437 -0.77 -9.78 -9.71
CA PRO A 437 -2.23 -9.80 -9.49
C PRO A 437 -2.61 -9.74 -8.02
N ILE A 438 -3.55 -8.84 -7.70
CA ILE A 438 -4.14 -8.67 -6.37
C ILE A 438 -5.66 -8.69 -6.48
N ILE A 439 -6.33 -9.13 -5.42
CA ILE A 439 -7.79 -9.20 -5.33
C ILE A 439 -8.25 -8.74 -3.95
N SER A 440 -9.42 -8.10 -3.88
CA SER A 440 -9.93 -7.48 -2.66
C SER A 440 -10.14 -8.47 -1.50
N GLU A 441 -10.39 -9.74 -1.80
CA GLU A 441 -10.64 -10.80 -0.81
C GLU A 441 -9.36 -11.30 -0.12
N MET A 442 -8.17 -11.06 -0.68
CA MET A 442 -6.91 -11.56 -0.14
C MET A 442 -6.07 -10.45 0.49
N PRO A 443 -5.38 -10.76 1.61
CA PRO A 443 -4.62 -9.76 2.33
C PRO A 443 -3.36 -9.35 1.57
N HIS A 444 -3.05 -8.07 1.58
CA HIS A 444 -1.79 -7.50 1.15
C HIS A 444 -1.01 -7.01 2.36
N GLY A 445 0.28 -7.33 2.44
CA GLY A 445 1.12 -6.84 3.53
C GLY A 445 2.30 -7.75 3.86
N GLY A 446 3.40 -7.11 4.27
CA GLY A 446 4.71 -7.71 4.39
C GLY A 446 5.04 -8.37 5.72
N LEU A 447 6.31 -8.80 5.77
CA LEU A 447 7.03 -9.33 6.94
C LEU A 447 8.37 -8.60 7.08
N GLY A 448 8.98 -8.63 8.26
CA GLY A 448 10.32 -8.07 8.46
C GLY A 448 10.40 -6.56 8.18
N ALA A 449 11.34 -6.15 7.34
CA ALA A 449 11.53 -4.74 6.95
C ALA A 449 10.40 -4.18 6.07
N SER A 450 9.53 -5.05 5.54
CA SER A 450 8.34 -4.65 4.79
C SER A 450 7.13 -4.32 5.66
N GLY A 451 7.26 -4.40 6.98
CA GLY A 451 6.23 -3.96 7.91
C GLY A 451 5.37 -5.06 8.50
N PHE A 452 4.20 -4.71 8.98
CA PHE A 452 3.23 -5.60 9.61
C PHE A 452 1.81 -5.00 9.57
N GLY A 453 0.81 -5.85 9.81
CA GLY A 453 -0.58 -5.57 9.52
C GLY A 453 -0.92 -5.95 8.08
N LYS A 454 -2.17 -5.76 7.69
CA LYS A 454 -2.64 -6.08 6.34
C LYS A 454 -3.53 -4.99 5.79
N ASP A 455 -3.35 -4.66 4.53
CA ASP A 455 -4.34 -4.01 3.70
C ASP A 455 -5.17 -5.06 2.98
N MET A 456 -6.30 -4.67 2.42
CA MET A 456 -7.26 -5.51 1.71
C MET A 456 -7.84 -6.64 2.60
N SER A 457 -8.85 -7.33 2.11
CA SER A 457 -9.54 -8.45 2.77
C SER A 457 -10.18 -8.14 4.13
N ASP A 458 -10.84 -9.12 4.69
CA ASP A 458 -11.43 -9.03 6.03
C ASP A 458 -10.35 -8.84 7.13
N TYR A 459 -9.10 -9.27 6.88
CA TYR A 459 -7.98 -9.02 7.81
C TYR A 459 -7.71 -7.52 8.01
N SER A 460 -7.82 -6.72 6.94
CA SER A 460 -7.69 -5.26 7.05
C SER A 460 -8.83 -4.66 7.88
N LEU A 461 -10.08 -5.12 7.66
CA LEU A 461 -11.20 -4.66 8.48
C LEU A 461 -10.98 -4.94 9.98
N GLU A 462 -10.41 -6.11 10.31
CA GLU A 462 -10.10 -6.49 11.69
C GLU A 462 -9.04 -5.62 12.35
N GLU A 463 -8.10 -5.07 11.57
CA GLU A 463 -7.09 -4.14 12.09
C GLU A 463 -7.71 -2.88 12.71
N TYR A 464 -8.85 -2.43 12.21
CA TYR A 464 -9.55 -1.24 12.67
C TYR A 464 -10.62 -1.50 13.73
N LEU A 465 -10.70 -2.74 14.23
CA LEU A 465 -11.67 -3.17 15.23
C LEU A 465 -10.99 -3.51 16.57
N ALA A 466 -11.58 -3.02 17.65
CA ALA A 466 -11.26 -3.45 19.00
C ALA A 466 -12.09 -4.70 19.35
N ILE A 467 -11.43 -5.70 19.93
CA ILE A 467 -12.08 -6.91 20.43
C ILE A 467 -12.36 -6.73 21.91
N LYS A 468 -13.64 -6.76 22.29
CA LYS A 468 -14.07 -6.71 23.69
C LYS A 468 -14.76 -8.01 24.07
N HIS A 469 -14.22 -8.67 25.08
CA HIS A 469 -14.91 -9.81 25.72
C HIS A 469 -15.90 -9.27 26.75
N VAL A 470 -17.14 -9.70 26.66
CA VAL A 470 -18.18 -9.44 27.65
C VAL A 470 -18.53 -10.76 28.31
N MET A 471 -18.57 -10.77 29.65
CA MET A 471 -18.94 -11.92 30.45
C MET A 471 -20.04 -11.49 31.41
N SER A 472 -21.17 -12.17 31.36
CA SER A 472 -22.34 -11.87 32.19
C SER A 472 -22.65 -13.03 33.11
N ASP A 473 -22.78 -12.75 34.41
CA ASP A 473 -23.25 -13.74 35.40
C ASP A 473 -24.67 -14.20 35.06
N ILE A 474 -24.89 -15.50 35.09
CA ILE A 474 -26.21 -16.15 34.89
C ILE A 474 -26.77 -16.81 36.13
N THR A 475 -26.03 -16.78 37.27
CA THR A 475 -26.45 -17.46 38.49
C THR A 475 -27.33 -16.58 39.37
N GLY A 476 -27.19 -15.27 39.29
CA GLY A 476 -27.83 -14.30 40.16
C GLY A 476 -27.39 -14.38 41.65
N THR A 477 -26.39 -15.22 41.97
CA THR A 477 -25.92 -15.39 43.34
C THR A 477 -24.98 -14.26 43.74
N ALA A 478 -25.11 -13.74 44.96
CA ALA A 478 -24.22 -12.66 45.47
C ALA A 478 -22.80 -13.16 45.72
N GLN A 479 -22.63 -14.41 46.07
CA GLN A 479 -21.32 -15.02 46.32
C GLN A 479 -20.95 -15.99 45.20
N LYS A 480 -19.76 -15.78 44.61
CA LYS A 480 -19.22 -16.63 43.53
C LYS A 480 -18.11 -17.52 44.10
N SER A 481 -17.95 -18.71 43.51
CA SER A 481 -16.92 -19.67 43.93
C SER A 481 -15.52 -19.07 43.94
N TRP A 482 -15.19 -18.22 42.96
CA TRP A 482 -13.88 -17.56 42.83
C TRP A 482 -13.59 -16.50 43.92
N HIS A 483 -14.64 -15.97 44.62
CA HIS A 483 -14.46 -15.03 45.70
C HIS A 483 -13.62 -15.63 46.84
N ARG A 484 -13.59 -16.98 46.98
CA ARG A 484 -12.76 -17.69 47.96
C ARG A 484 -11.26 -17.50 47.73
N THR A 485 -10.83 -17.01 46.57
CA THR A 485 -9.43 -16.67 46.31
C THR A 485 -8.99 -15.42 47.04
N VAL A 486 -9.94 -14.56 47.46
CA VAL A 486 -9.68 -13.30 48.15
C VAL A 486 -10.09 -13.35 49.61
N PHE A 487 -11.24 -13.95 49.92
CA PHE A 487 -11.73 -14.05 51.28
C PHE A 487 -12.42 -15.39 51.53
N THR A 488 -12.21 -15.95 52.69
CA THR A 488 -12.92 -17.16 53.15
C THR A 488 -14.36 -16.83 53.47
N GLN A 489 -15.32 -17.70 53.04
CA GLN A 489 -16.70 -17.58 53.48
C GLN A 489 -16.73 -17.63 55.03
N ARG A 490 -17.25 -16.60 55.64
CA ARG A 490 -17.63 -16.58 57.02
C ARG A 490 -19.10 -16.89 57.18
#